data_136b6cdfa1fdb6f05c5fa780b1393bc8
#
_entry.id   136b6cdfa1fdb6f05c5fa780b1393bc8
#
_cell.length_a   1.000
_cell.length_b   1.000
_cell.length_c   1.000
_cell.angle_alpha   90.00
_cell.angle_beta   90.00
_cell.angle_gamma   90.00
#
_symmetry.space_group_name_H-M   'P 1'
#
loop_
_entity.id
_entity.type
_entity.pdbx_description
1 polymer ?
#
loop_
_entity_poly.entity_id
_entity_poly.type
_entity_poly.pdbx_seq_one_letter_code
_entity_poly.pdbx_strand_id
1 'polypeptide(L)'
;MTRKLTCLTFALILSANSFAEEIDEVVVLEKKLSSLSGWSNNQSISAINQEELEKLDAQHPKQIFRRSSGVWISRGSGQEHLTAIRSPVLTGPGACGSFLVLEDGIPIRPSGFCNVNGLFETFYEMSSGVEIITGPASSRYGANAMHGVINILSKP
;
A
#
# COMPACT_ATOMS: atom_id res chain seq x y z
N MET A 1 -4.96 -62.18 -21.61
CA MET A 1 -4.80 -60.90 -22.31
C MET A 1 -5.48 -59.69 -21.62
N THR A 2 -6.14 -59.86 -20.50
CA THR A 2 -7.00 -58.87 -19.82
C THR A 2 -6.31 -58.09 -18.68
N ARG A 3 -5.17 -58.56 -18.16
CA ARG A 3 -4.46 -57.89 -17.02
C ARG A 3 -3.58 -56.68 -17.40
N LYS A 4 -3.21 -56.55 -18.68
CA LYS A 4 -2.38 -55.42 -19.16
C LYS A 4 -3.20 -54.17 -19.53
N LEU A 5 -4.51 -54.35 -19.79
CA LEU A 5 -5.38 -53.24 -20.18
C LEU A 5 -5.86 -52.42 -18.98
N THR A 6 -6.02 -53.02 -17.80
CA THR A 6 -6.46 -52.34 -16.59
C THR A 6 -5.37 -51.45 -15.97
N CYS A 7 -4.10 -51.75 -16.20
CA CYS A 7 -3.00 -50.92 -15.70
C CYS A 7 -2.81 -49.62 -16.48
N LEU A 8 -3.17 -49.63 -17.80
CA LEU A 8 -3.04 -48.46 -18.66
C LEU A 8 -4.15 -47.42 -18.43
N THR A 9 -5.34 -47.87 -18.05
CA THR A 9 -6.46 -46.96 -17.72
C THR A 9 -6.29 -46.28 -16.34
N PHE A 10 -5.60 -46.91 -15.39
CA PHE A 10 -5.34 -46.33 -14.07
C PHE A 10 -4.24 -45.26 -14.12
N ALA A 11 -3.27 -45.39 -15.03
CA ALA A 11 -2.22 -44.39 -15.23
C ALA A 11 -2.73 -43.11 -15.89
N LEU A 12 -3.83 -43.16 -16.64
CA LEU A 12 -4.40 -41.99 -17.32
C LEU A 12 -5.26 -41.11 -16.42
N ILE A 13 -5.72 -41.64 -15.28
CA ILE A 13 -6.57 -40.93 -14.33
C ILE A 13 -5.74 -40.11 -13.33
N LEU A 14 -4.45 -40.42 -13.13
CA LEU A 14 -3.57 -39.71 -12.20
C LEU A 14 -2.92 -38.44 -12.80
N SER A 15 -3.06 -38.17 -14.08
CA SER A 15 -2.43 -37.01 -14.73
C SER A 15 -3.36 -35.79 -14.87
N ALA A 16 -4.56 -35.83 -14.31
CA ALA A 16 -5.56 -34.77 -14.51
C ALA A 16 -5.74 -33.77 -13.35
N ASN A 17 -4.92 -33.84 -12.29
CA ASN A 17 -5.08 -32.96 -11.15
C ASN A 17 -3.77 -32.26 -10.77
N SER A 18 -3.32 -31.32 -11.59
CA SER A 18 -2.34 -30.32 -11.23
C SER A 18 -2.59 -29.04 -12.02
N PHE A 19 -3.80 -28.50 -11.93
CA PHE A 19 -3.99 -27.08 -12.02
C PHE A 19 -4.02 -26.55 -10.58
N ALA A 20 -2.84 -26.30 -10.03
CA ALA A 20 -2.70 -25.33 -8.96
C ALA A 20 -3.08 -23.99 -9.59
N GLU A 21 -4.26 -23.51 -9.29
CA GLU A 21 -4.69 -22.16 -9.60
C GLU A 21 -3.74 -21.24 -8.80
N GLU A 22 -2.76 -20.70 -9.50
CA GLU A 22 -1.89 -19.64 -9.01
C GLU A 22 -2.82 -18.45 -8.79
N ILE A 23 -3.23 -18.26 -7.52
CA ILE A 23 -4.06 -17.12 -7.13
C ILE A 23 -3.20 -15.88 -7.32
N ASP A 24 -3.49 -15.17 -8.39
CA ASP A 24 -2.77 -13.99 -8.80
C ASP A 24 -2.88 -12.93 -7.68
N GLU A 25 -1.76 -12.61 -7.04
CA GLU A 25 -1.66 -11.67 -5.90
C GLU A 25 -2.22 -10.28 -6.26
N VAL A 26 -2.25 -9.97 -7.54
CA VAL A 26 -2.85 -8.75 -8.13
C VAL A 26 -4.35 -8.66 -7.84
N VAL A 27 -5.06 -9.80 -7.79
CA VAL A 27 -6.52 -9.83 -7.53
C VAL A 27 -6.85 -9.34 -6.11
N VAL A 28 -5.97 -9.58 -5.14
CA VAL A 28 -6.19 -9.16 -3.75
C VAL A 28 -6.01 -7.65 -3.61
N LEU A 29 -5.02 -7.07 -4.28
CA LEU A 29 -4.79 -5.61 -4.30
C LEU A 29 -5.94 -4.88 -5.00
N GLU A 30 -6.36 -5.38 -6.14
CA GLU A 30 -7.47 -4.81 -6.91
C GLU A 30 -8.80 -4.89 -6.13
N LYS A 31 -9.05 -6.00 -5.45
CA LYS A 31 -10.23 -6.19 -4.60
C LYS A 31 -10.20 -5.29 -3.37
N LYS A 32 -9.02 -5.07 -2.76
CA LYS A 32 -8.84 -4.14 -1.64
C LYS A 32 -8.99 -2.69 -2.11
N LEU A 33 -8.44 -2.35 -3.26
CA LEU A 33 -8.61 -1.06 -3.91
C LEU A 33 -10.06 -0.80 -4.34
N SER A 34 -10.75 -1.81 -4.90
CA SER A 34 -12.16 -1.70 -5.30
C SER A 34 -13.09 -1.56 -4.10
N SER A 35 -12.78 -2.17 -2.95
CA SER A 35 -13.54 -1.96 -1.71
C SER A 35 -13.43 -0.54 -1.18
N LEU A 36 -12.34 0.16 -1.50
CA LEU A 36 -12.15 1.58 -1.19
C LEU A 36 -12.86 2.49 -2.20
N SER A 37 -13.07 2.03 -3.44
CA SER A 37 -13.70 2.81 -4.51
C SER A 37 -15.16 3.19 -4.23
N GLY A 38 -15.88 2.42 -3.43
CA GLY A 38 -17.24 2.75 -3.00
C GLY A 38 -17.37 4.03 -2.16
N TRP A 39 -16.25 4.56 -1.65
CA TRP A 39 -16.18 5.79 -0.85
C TRP A 39 -15.54 6.96 -1.61
N SER A 40 -15.17 6.76 -2.88
CA SER A 40 -14.24 7.61 -3.61
C SER A 40 -14.85 8.86 -4.24
N ASN A 41 -16.13 9.16 -4.03
CA ASN A 41 -16.75 10.29 -4.72
C ASN A 41 -16.08 11.65 -4.43
N ASN A 42 -15.26 11.77 -3.36
CA ASN A 42 -14.59 13.01 -2.99
C ASN A 42 -13.08 12.84 -2.68
N GLN A 43 -12.51 11.66 -2.85
CA GLN A 43 -11.11 11.38 -2.54
C GLN A 43 -10.39 10.84 -3.77
N SER A 44 -9.16 11.32 -3.98
CA SER A 44 -8.27 10.75 -4.99
C SER A 44 -7.44 9.65 -4.32
N ILE A 45 -7.57 8.43 -4.81
CA ILE A 45 -6.80 7.28 -4.35
C ILE A 45 -5.79 6.95 -5.44
N SER A 46 -4.54 6.81 -5.06
CA SER A 46 -3.47 6.26 -5.89
C SER A 46 -2.82 5.08 -5.20
N ALA A 47 -2.40 4.10 -5.96
CA ALA A 47 -1.68 2.95 -5.45
C ALA A 47 -0.36 2.79 -6.21
N ILE A 48 0.65 2.32 -5.51
CA ILE A 48 1.94 1.92 -6.05
C ILE A 48 2.08 0.45 -5.69
N ASN A 49 2.16 -0.41 -6.68
CA ASN A 49 2.25 -1.85 -6.47
C ASN A 49 3.69 -2.30 -6.21
N GLN A 50 3.86 -3.55 -5.80
CA GLN A 50 5.16 -4.14 -5.49
C GLN A 50 6.13 -4.06 -6.67
N GLU A 51 5.70 -4.38 -7.88
CA GLU A 51 6.53 -4.37 -9.08
C GLU A 51 7.07 -2.95 -9.36
N GLU A 52 6.26 -1.92 -9.14
CA GLU A 52 6.69 -0.53 -9.27
C GLU A 52 7.68 -0.14 -8.19
N LEU A 53 7.49 -0.59 -6.94
CA LEU A 53 8.41 -0.35 -5.83
C LEU A 53 9.77 -1.01 -6.10
N GLU A 54 9.78 -2.26 -6.53
CA GLU A 54 11.01 -3.01 -6.87
C GLU A 54 11.76 -2.38 -8.05
N LYS A 55 11.04 -1.97 -9.09
CA LYS A 55 11.65 -1.26 -10.24
C LYS A 55 12.26 0.10 -9.89
N LEU A 56 11.70 0.75 -8.88
CA LEU A 56 12.18 2.06 -8.46
C LEU A 56 13.49 1.97 -7.70
N ASP A 57 13.74 0.89 -6.97
CA ASP A 57 14.89 0.71 -6.07
C ASP A 57 15.21 1.99 -5.29
N ALA A 58 14.18 2.53 -4.66
CA ALA A 58 14.20 3.89 -4.16
C ALA A 58 15.03 3.99 -2.88
N GLN A 59 16.02 4.86 -2.88
CA GLN A 59 16.87 5.14 -1.73
C GLN A 59 16.29 6.19 -0.77
N HIS A 60 15.16 6.82 -1.14
CA HIS A 60 14.53 7.86 -0.34
C HIS A 60 13.03 7.94 -0.64
N PRO A 61 12.15 8.15 0.36
CA PRO A 61 10.69 8.20 0.17
C PRO A 61 10.24 9.16 -0.93
N LYS A 62 10.91 10.29 -1.08
CA LYS A 62 10.63 11.26 -2.15
C LYS A 62 10.60 10.64 -3.56
N GLN A 63 11.41 9.62 -3.82
CA GLN A 63 11.48 9.00 -5.13
C GLN A 63 10.22 8.19 -5.46
N ILE A 64 9.61 7.58 -4.44
CA ILE A 64 8.38 6.82 -4.54
C ILE A 64 7.18 7.78 -4.64
N PHE A 65 7.03 8.63 -3.64
CA PHE A 65 5.81 9.41 -3.47
C PHE A 65 5.65 10.59 -4.45
N ARG A 66 6.74 11.03 -5.14
CA ARG A 66 6.64 12.04 -6.19
C ARG A 66 5.73 11.65 -7.35
N ARG A 67 5.39 10.36 -7.47
CA ARG A 67 4.47 9.85 -8.48
C ARG A 67 3.01 10.05 -8.11
N SER A 68 2.75 10.29 -6.84
CA SER A 68 1.39 10.46 -6.33
C SER A 68 1.00 11.93 -6.33
N SER A 69 -0.05 12.26 -7.04
CA SER A 69 -0.56 13.63 -7.11
C SER A 69 -0.98 14.13 -5.74
N GLY A 70 -0.53 15.32 -5.37
CA GLY A 70 -0.88 15.95 -4.09
C GLY A 70 -0.04 15.50 -2.89
N VAL A 71 0.95 14.62 -3.08
CA VAL A 71 1.95 14.28 -2.06
C VAL A 71 3.25 15.01 -2.35
N TRP A 72 3.78 15.64 -1.34
CA TRP A 72 5.08 16.29 -1.40
C TRP A 72 5.96 15.79 -0.24
N ILE A 73 7.19 15.41 -0.56
CA ILE A 73 8.19 14.99 0.42
C ILE A 73 9.45 15.81 0.20
N SER A 74 9.90 16.50 1.26
CA SER A 74 11.21 17.17 1.26
C SER A 74 12.33 16.14 1.26
N ARG A 75 13.52 16.59 0.98
CA ARG A 75 14.73 15.81 1.17
C ARG A 75 15.81 16.72 1.78
N GLY A 76 16.35 16.30 2.91
CA GLY A 76 17.55 16.86 3.50
C GLY A 76 18.84 16.29 2.90
N SER A 77 19.90 16.29 3.67
CA SER A 77 21.22 15.78 3.27
C SER A 77 21.31 14.24 3.32
N GLY A 78 20.42 13.59 4.06
CA GLY A 78 20.37 12.13 4.21
C GLY A 78 18.97 11.59 3.95
N GLN A 79 18.45 10.84 4.90
CA GLN A 79 17.10 10.26 4.86
C GLN A 79 16.06 11.20 5.50
N GLU A 80 16.48 12.38 5.97
CA GLU A 80 15.57 13.34 6.57
C GLU A 80 14.52 13.80 5.57
N HIS A 81 13.28 13.75 5.98
CA HIS A 81 12.16 14.17 5.17
C HIS A 81 11.05 14.79 6.00
N LEU A 82 10.28 15.65 5.37
CA LEU A 82 9.00 16.12 5.86
C LEU A 82 7.95 15.84 4.79
N THR A 83 6.83 15.30 5.21
CA THR A 83 5.73 14.93 4.32
C THR A 83 4.60 15.95 4.40
N ALA A 84 3.99 16.25 3.27
CA ALA A 84 2.75 17.01 3.17
C ALA A 84 1.82 16.36 2.13
N ILE A 85 0.53 16.35 2.42
CA ILE A 85 -0.52 15.84 1.53
C ILE A 85 -1.55 16.95 1.34
N ARG A 86 -1.60 17.53 0.11
CA ARG A 86 -2.51 18.64 -0.24
C ARG A 86 -2.55 19.77 0.80
N SER A 87 -1.44 20.02 1.48
CA SER A 87 -1.32 21.03 2.53
C SER A 87 0.07 21.65 2.50
N PRO A 88 0.27 22.82 3.11
CA PRO A 88 1.61 23.25 3.45
C PRO A 88 2.28 22.25 4.39
N VAL A 89 3.61 22.25 4.39
CA VAL A 89 4.40 21.42 5.32
C VAL A 89 4.25 21.95 6.74
N LEU A 90 4.36 21.06 7.73
CA LEU A 90 4.29 21.41 9.15
C LEU A 90 2.94 22.05 9.54
N THR A 91 1.86 21.59 8.97
CA THR A 91 0.50 22.00 9.34
C THR A 91 -0.07 21.18 10.49
N GLY A 92 -1.19 21.62 11.03
CA GLY A 92 -1.88 20.96 12.13
C GLY A 92 -1.29 21.28 13.50
N PRO A 93 -1.91 20.78 14.56
CA PRO A 93 -1.46 20.98 15.93
C PRO A 93 -0.01 20.52 16.12
N GLY A 94 0.81 21.36 16.71
CA GLY A 94 2.23 21.08 16.94
C GLY A 94 3.09 20.97 15.67
N ALA A 95 2.59 21.45 14.52
CA ALA A 95 3.27 21.33 13.23
C ALA A 95 3.56 19.88 12.79
N CYS A 96 2.73 18.95 13.24
CA CYS A 96 2.95 17.50 13.10
C CYS A 96 2.42 16.88 11.79
N GLY A 97 1.83 17.69 10.91
CA GLY A 97 1.10 17.22 9.73
C GLY A 97 -0.31 16.72 10.10
N SER A 98 -1.28 17.01 9.25
CA SER A 98 -2.67 16.56 9.46
C SER A 98 -3.01 15.43 8.49
N PHE A 99 -2.21 14.39 8.49
CA PHE A 99 -2.38 13.16 7.72
C PHE A 99 -1.93 11.96 8.57
N LEU A 100 -2.30 10.76 8.15
CA LEU A 100 -1.91 9.52 8.82
C LEU A 100 -0.96 8.70 7.96
N VAL A 101 -0.06 7.99 8.66
CA VAL A 101 0.69 6.87 8.09
C VAL A 101 0.21 5.60 8.78
N LEU A 102 -0.18 4.62 7.98
CA LEU A 102 -0.74 3.35 8.42
C LEU A 102 0.11 2.20 7.89
N GLU A 103 0.09 1.09 8.59
CA GLU A 103 0.53 -0.20 8.10
C GLU A 103 -0.67 -1.17 8.22
N ASP A 104 -1.09 -1.74 7.10
CA ASP A 104 -2.30 -2.58 6.99
C ASP A 104 -3.58 -1.96 7.61
N GLY A 105 -3.70 -0.64 7.51
CA GLY A 105 -4.83 0.11 8.07
C GLY A 105 -4.69 0.47 9.55
N ILE A 106 -3.58 0.11 10.20
CA ILE A 106 -3.29 0.41 11.60
C ILE A 106 -2.35 1.63 11.66
N PRO A 107 -2.68 2.70 12.41
CA PRO A 107 -1.77 3.83 12.58
C PRO A 107 -0.46 3.40 13.21
N ILE A 108 0.67 3.75 12.58
CA ILE A 108 2.01 3.43 13.11
C ILE A 108 2.35 4.25 14.37
N ARG A 109 1.68 5.39 14.54
CA ARG A 109 1.84 6.26 15.70
C ARG A 109 0.51 6.53 16.37
N PRO A 110 0.47 6.56 17.70
CA PRO A 110 -0.75 6.88 18.44
C PRO A 110 -1.22 8.32 18.17
N SER A 111 -2.48 8.58 18.46
CA SER A 111 -3.08 9.91 18.34
C SER A 111 -2.29 10.97 19.13
N GLY A 112 -2.05 12.11 18.50
CA GLY A 112 -1.27 13.22 19.09
C GLY A 112 0.22 13.18 18.78
N PHE A 113 0.72 12.12 18.17
CA PHE A 113 2.11 12.07 17.69
C PHE A 113 2.23 12.60 16.26
N CYS A 114 3.41 13.14 15.96
CA CYS A 114 3.71 13.70 14.65
C CYS A 114 3.83 12.62 13.57
N ASN A 115 3.12 12.81 12.46
CA ASN A 115 3.23 11.94 11.28
C ASN A 115 4.17 12.51 10.19
N VAL A 116 4.60 13.76 10.34
CA VAL A 116 5.35 14.51 9.31
C VAL A 116 6.61 13.79 8.82
N ASN A 117 7.22 12.99 9.66
CA ASN A 117 8.36 12.12 9.36
C ASN A 117 8.06 10.63 9.60
N GLY A 118 6.79 10.24 9.62
CA GLY A 118 6.35 8.88 9.96
C GLY A 118 6.90 7.79 9.04
N LEU A 119 7.25 8.12 7.81
CA LEU A 119 7.82 7.17 6.86
C LEU A 119 9.20 6.62 7.26
N PHE A 120 9.88 7.20 8.23
CA PHE A 120 11.08 6.61 8.84
C PHE A 120 10.83 5.29 9.58
N GLU A 121 9.61 5.08 10.02
CA GLU A 121 9.22 3.91 10.83
C GLU A 121 8.56 2.82 9.99
N THR A 122 8.54 2.98 8.68
CA THR A 122 7.91 2.04 7.74
C THR A 122 8.92 1.39 6.81
N PHE A 123 8.65 0.16 6.42
CA PHE A 123 9.47 -0.59 5.46
C PHE A 123 8.78 -0.63 4.09
N TYR A 124 8.44 0.54 3.55
CA TYR A 124 7.72 0.65 2.28
C TYR A 124 8.46 -0.01 1.11
N GLU A 125 9.78 -0.11 1.15
CA GLU A 125 10.58 -0.77 0.12
C GLU A 125 10.34 -2.29 0.07
N MET A 126 9.98 -2.88 1.21
CA MET A 126 9.71 -4.31 1.35
C MET A 126 8.23 -4.64 1.36
N SER A 127 7.37 -3.66 1.16
CA SER A 127 5.92 -3.84 1.18
C SER A 127 5.39 -4.48 -0.11
N SER A 128 4.17 -5.02 -0.06
CA SER A 128 3.44 -5.46 -1.24
C SER A 128 2.86 -4.29 -2.04
N GLY A 129 2.80 -3.11 -1.44
CA GLY A 129 2.34 -1.90 -2.10
C GLY A 129 2.09 -0.75 -1.14
N VAL A 130 1.78 0.41 -1.70
CA VAL A 130 1.46 1.62 -0.96
C VAL A 130 0.18 2.21 -1.51
N GLU A 131 -0.81 2.40 -0.65
CA GLU A 131 -2.05 3.11 -0.97
C GLU A 131 -1.96 4.55 -0.46
N ILE A 132 -2.34 5.51 -1.28
CA ILE A 132 -2.31 6.91 -0.92
C ILE A 132 -3.68 7.52 -1.16
N ILE A 133 -4.30 7.96 -0.10
CA ILE A 133 -5.58 8.66 -0.13
C ILE A 133 -5.28 10.14 0.06
N THR A 134 -5.62 10.95 -0.93
CA THR A 134 -5.45 12.41 -0.87
C THR A 134 -6.79 13.10 -0.73
N GLY A 135 -6.97 13.85 0.36
CA GLY A 135 -8.21 14.53 0.71
C GLY A 135 -8.72 14.12 2.10
N PRO A 136 -9.85 14.67 2.56
CA PRO A 136 -10.35 14.46 3.90
C PRO A 136 -10.78 12.99 4.10
N ALA A 137 -10.15 12.33 5.04
CA ALA A 137 -10.37 10.93 5.36
C ALA A 137 -10.68 10.68 6.85
N SER A 138 -10.89 11.74 7.62
CA SER A 138 -11.09 11.69 9.08
C SER A 138 -12.31 10.88 9.50
N SER A 139 -13.37 10.84 8.68
CA SER A 139 -14.56 10.04 8.96
C SER A 139 -14.28 8.54 9.03
N ARG A 140 -13.24 8.08 8.34
CA ARG A 140 -12.84 6.66 8.29
C ARG A 140 -11.64 6.34 9.17
N TYR A 141 -10.65 7.22 9.19
CA TYR A 141 -9.34 6.95 9.78
C TYR A 141 -9.04 7.77 11.05
N GLY A 142 -9.96 8.67 11.44
CA GLY A 142 -9.83 9.45 12.66
C GLY A 142 -9.17 10.82 12.47
N ALA A 143 -8.88 11.47 13.61
CA ALA A 143 -8.64 12.92 13.70
C ALA A 143 -7.51 13.45 12.83
N ASN A 144 -6.42 12.70 12.65
CA ASN A 144 -5.25 13.20 11.92
C ASN A 144 -5.38 13.07 10.39
N ALA A 145 -6.39 12.35 9.90
CA ALA A 145 -6.57 12.12 8.46
C ALA A 145 -7.29 13.28 7.74
N MET A 146 -6.99 14.52 8.07
CA MET A 146 -7.65 15.70 7.49
C MET A 146 -7.26 15.92 6.02
N HIS A 147 -6.01 15.70 5.68
CA HIS A 147 -5.48 15.94 4.33
C HIS A 147 -5.23 14.66 3.55
N GLY A 148 -5.10 13.53 4.23
CA GLY A 148 -4.90 12.25 3.57
C GLY A 148 -4.36 11.15 4.47
N VAL A 149 -4.11 10.01 3.82
CA VAL A 149 -3.59 8.80 4.45
C VAL A 149 -2.58 8.15 3.52
N ILE A 150 -1.48 7.68 4.07
CA ILE A 150 -0.53 6.78 3.42
C ILE A 150 -0.66 5.44 4.14
N ASN A 151 -1.04 4.39 3.43
CA ASN A 151 -1.19 3.04 3.97
C ASN A 151 -0.18 2.11 3.29
N ILE A 152 0.73 1.58 4.08
CA ILE A 152 1.73 0.61 3.63
C ILE A 152 1.09 -0.78 3.77
N LEU A 153 1.17 -1.59 2.73
CA LEU A 153 0.63 -2.95 2.72
C LEU A 153 1.75 -3.95 2.92
N SER A 154 1.68 -4.72 4.00
CA SER A 154 2.66 -5.78 4.25
C SER A 154 2.52 -6.91 3.22
N LYS A 155 3.60 -7.66 3.02
CA LYS A 155 3.54 -8.91 2.24
C LYS A 155 2.79 -9.97 3.04
N PRO A 156 2.01 -10.83 2.38
CA PRO A 156 1.32 -11.94 3.04
C PRO A 156 2.30 -13.00 3.57
#